data_e20c143b02476ad808c21f23c987f4a3
#
_entry.id   e20c143b02476ad808c21f23c987f4a3
#
_cell.length_a   1.000
_cell.length_b   1.000
_cell.length_c   1.000
_cell.angle_alpha   90.00
_cell.angle_beta   90.00
_cell.angle_gamma   90.00
#
_symmetry.space_group_name_H-M   'P 1'
#
loop_
_entity.id
_entity.type
_entity.pdbx_description
1 polymer ?
#
loop_
_entity_poly.entity_id
_entity_poly.type
_entity_poly.pdbx_seq_one_letter_code
_entity_poly.pdbx_strand_id
1 'polypeptide(L)'
;DQRMDAYFTLPENTKISVYEPHMHAPGVRMCLEAVWGTPVETLNCSGYDHNWVKVYKYGENAAPLLPQGTILHVTAYFDNTTGNPNVVDPRNWGGLGHRSIDNMAILFAPGITLSDEEFRNEMTERRMRLNLADGETVLGCPLCGFDELPQIGRTTDAEGQDQGQQ
;
A
#
# COMPACT_ATOMS: atom_id res chain seq x y z
N ASP A 1 -5.37 20.48 10.37
CA ASP A 1 -4.86 19.13 10.10
C ASP A 1 -3.62 19.22 9.23
N GLN A 2 -2.59 18.47 9.59
CA GLN A 2 -1.38 18.29 8.80
C GLN A 2 -1.45 16.92 8.11
N ARG A 3 -1.20 16.88 6.81
CA ARG A 3 -1.10 15.63 6.03
C ARG A 3 0.37 15.36 5.69
N MET A 4 0.76 14.10 5.80
CA MET A 4 2.04 13.58 5.31
C MET A 4 1.77 12.45 4.31
N ASP A 5 2.58 12.41 3.28
CA ASP A 5 2.48 11.43 2.20
C ASP A 5 3.81 10.69 2.04
N ALA A 6 3.75 9.38 1.83
CA ALA A 6 4.89 8.55 1.51
C ALA A 6 4.55 7.60 0.36
N TYR A 7 5.51 7.35 -0.51
CA TYR A 7 5.34 6.50 -1.70
C TYR A 7 6.41 5.43 -1.72
N PHE A 8 6.02 4.23 -2.10
CA PHE A 8 6.91 3.10 -2.28
C PHE A 8 6.49 2.30 -3.51
N THR A 9 7.41 2.10 -4.45
CA THR A 9 7.15 1.25 -5.62
C THR A 9 7.50 -0.19 -5.30
N LEU A 10 6.57 -1.11 -5.51
CA LEU A 10 6.80 -2.54 -5.30
C LEU A 10 7.83 -3.06 -6.32
N PRO A 11 8.97 -3.59 -5.87
CA PRO A 11 10.00 -4.13 -6.77
C PRO A 11 9.62 -5.47 -7.38
N GLU A 12 8.66 -6.18 -6.78
CA GLU A 12 8.22 -7.52 -7.16
C GLU A 12 6.71 -7.66 -6.94
N ASN A 13 6.09 -8.67 -7.57
CA ASN A 13 4.71 -9.02 -7.27
C ASN A 13 4.58 -9.34 -5.78
N THR A 14 3.57 -8.77 -5.14
CA THR A 14 3.47 -8.81 -3.68
C THR A 14 2.04 -9.10 -3.21
N LYS A 15 1.91 -10.02 -2.26
CA LYS A 15 0.68 -10.26 -1.50
C LYS A 15 0.84 -9.65 -0.11
N ILE A 16 0.07 -8.60 0.20
CA ILE A 16 0.10 -7.95 1.51
C ILE A 16 -0.81 -8.73 2.47
N SER A 17 -0.24 -9.22 3.56
CA SER A 17 -0.98 -10.03 4.53
C SER A 17 -1.51 -9.26 5.74
N VAL A 18 -0.89 -8.12 6.04
CA VAL A 18 -1.17 -7.33 7.24
C VAL A 18 -1.15 -5.85 6.91
N TYR A 19 -2.00 -5.10 7.58
CA TYR A 19 -1.97 -3.64 7.66
C TYR A 19 -1.90 -3.25 9.14
N GLU A 20 -0.78 -2.67 9.56
CA GLU A 20 -0.55 -2.20 10.91
C GLU A 20 -0.15 -0.72 10.88
N PRO A 21 -1.11 0.18 10.99
CA PRO A 21 -0.84 1.62 11.05
C PRO A 21 -0.36 1.99 12.44
N HIS A 22 0.85 2.51 12.54
CA HIS A 22 1.43 2.99 13.79
C HIS A 22 1.59 4.51 13.75
N MET A 23 0.98 5.18 14.71
CA MET A 23 1.09 6.63 14.90
C MET A 23 1.33 6.95 16.38
N HIS A 24 1.76 8.18 16.67
CA HIS A 24 1.81 8.73 18.03
C HIS A 24 0.69 9.74 18.28
N ALA A 25 0.63 10.28 19.50
CA ALA A 25 -0.48 11.07 20.04
C ALA A 25 -1.09 12.15 19.12
N PRO A 26 -0.32 12.90 18.31
CA PRO A 26 -0.91 13.86 17.38
C PRO A 26 -1.64 13.23 16.19
N GLY A 27 -1.51 11.90 16.01
CA GLY A 27 -2.13 11.17 14.91
C GLY A 27 -3.65 11.21 14.94
N VAL A 28 -4.25 11.20 13.77
CA VAL A 28 -5.71 11.17 13.57
C VAL A 28 -6.13 9.98 12.74
N ARG A 29 -5.43 9.75 11.64
CA ARG A 29 -5.79 8.72 10.65
C ARG A 29 -4.60 8.34 9.79
N MET A 30 -4.54 7.08 9.37
CA MET A 30 -3.62 6.59 8.35
C MET A 30 -4.37 5.77 7.31
N CYS A 31 -4.02 5.97 6.03
CA CYS A 31 -4.56 5.19 4.92
C CYS A 31 -3.42 4.58 4.10
N LEU A 32 -3.70 3.42 3.52
CA LEU A 32 -2.88 2.75 2.51
C LEU A 32 -3.68 2.70 1.21
N GLU A 33 -3.08 3.19 0.15
CA GLU A 33 -3.62 3.17 -1.20
C GLU A 33 -2.65 2.46 -2.14
N ALA A 34 -3.19 1.83 -3.17
CA ALA A 34 -2.42 1.26 -4.28
C ALA A 34 -2.72 2.04 -5.55
N VAL A 35 -1.68 2.41 -6.27
CA VAL A 35 -1.76 3.05 -7.58
C VAL A 35 -1.16 2.10 -8.59
N TRP A 36 -1.97 1.59 -9.50
CA TRP A 36 -1.55 0.73 -10.58
C TRP A 36 -2.22 1.16 -11.89
N GLY A 37 -1.44 1.59 -12.86
CA GLY A 37 -1.98 2.24 -14.04
C GLY A 37 -2.64 3.58 -13.70
N THR A 38 -3.90 3.77 -14.07
CA THR A 38 -4.67 5.00 -13.81
C THR A 38 -5.49 4.98 -12.51
N PRO A 39 -6.03 3.85 -12.02
CA PRO A 39 -6.83 3.84 -10.80
C PRO A 39 -5.97 3.98 -9.54
N VAL A 40 -6.55 4.65 -8.56
CA VAL A 40 -6.08 4.69 -7.17
C VAL A 40 -7.09 3.96 -6.32
N GLU A 41 -6.65 2.92 -5.64
CA GLU A 41 -7.51 2.11 -4.77
C GLU A 41 -7.13 2.31 -3.30
N THR A 42 -8.07 2.69 -2.46
CA THR A 42 -7.87 2.70 -1.02
C THR A 42 -7.99 1.29 -0.46
N LEU A 43 -6.87 0.70 -0.10
CA LEU A 43 -6.81 -0.68 0.42
C LEU A 43 -7.28 -0.76 1.86
N ASN A 44 -6.87 0.21 2.68
CA ASN A 44 -7.30 0.32 4.06
C ASN A 44 -7.17 1.76 4.56
N CYS A 45 -8.01 2.12 5.54
CA CYS A 45 -7.97 3.42 6.18
C CYS A 45 -8.46 3.25 7.62
N SER A 46 -7.67 3.69 8.60
CA SER A 46 -8.01 3.55 10.01
C SER A 46 -7.83 4.85 10.77
N GLY A 47 -8.75 5.15 11.69
CA GLY A 47 -8.59 6.19 12.69
C GLY A 47 -7.54 5.79 13.74
N TYR A 48 -6.90 6.77 14.32
CA TYR A 48 -5.98 6.60 15.43
C TYR A 48 -6.72 6.62 16.77
N ASP A 49 -6.36 5.69 17.66
CA ASP A 49 -6.77 5.69 19.07
C ASP A 49 -5.51 5.51 19.93
N HIS A 50 -5.21 6.49 20.77
CA HIS A 50 -4.01 6.50 21.61
C HIS A 50 -3.89 5.28 22.53
N ASN A 51 -5.03 4.72 22.95
CA ASN A 51 -5.09 3.60 23.88
C ASN A 51 -5.22 2.24 23.18
N TRP A 52 -5.23 2.20 21.86
CA TRP A 52 -5.49 0.97 21.12
C TRP A 52 -4.60 0.81 19.89
N VAL A 53 -3.63 -0.08 19.99
CA VAL A 53 -2.85 -0.54 18.84
C VAL A 53 -3.57 -1.70 18.17
N LYS A 54 -3.85 -1.57 16.87
CA LYS A 54 -4.52 -2.60 16.07
C LYS A 54 -3.64 -3.09 14.92
N VAL A 55 -3.64 -4.40 14.75
CA VAL A 55 -3.08 -5.09 13.59
C VAL A 55 -4.26 -5.71 12.82
N TYR A 56 -4.39 -5.33 11.57
CA TYR A 56 -5.42 -5.87 10.68
C TYR A 56 -4.81 -6.96 9.81
N LYS A 57 -5.29 -8.19 9.96
CA LYS A 57 -4.93 -9.29 9.07
C LYS A 57 -5.97 -9.40 7.97
N TYR A 58 -5.51 -9.40 6.74
CA TYR A 58 -6.40 -9.62 5.62
C TYR A 58 -6.82 -11.10 5.55
N GLY A 59 -8.11 -11.33 5.29
CA GLY A 59 -8.58 -12.66 4.90
C GLY A 59 -8.02 -13.05 3.51
N GLU A 60 -8.00 -14.35 3.22
CA GLU A 60 -7.38 -14.90 2.02
C GLU A 60 -7.86 -14.24 0.71
N ASN A 61 -9.17 -13.98 0.61
CA ASN A 61 -9.77 -13.38 -0.57
C ASN A 61 -9.64 -11.84 -0.62
N ALA A 62 -9.24 -11.21 0.48
CA ALA A 62 -9.15 -9.76 0.62
C ALA A 62 -7.71 -9.24 0.72
N ALA A 63 -6.72 -10.14 0.88
CA ALA A 63 -5.32 -9.76 0.94
C ALA A 63 -4.90 -9.08 -0.38
N PRO A 64 -4.41 -7.84 -0.36
CA PRO A 64 -3.97 -7.19 -1.59
C PRO A 64 -2.93 -8.03 -2.33
N LEU A 65 -3.21 -8.30 -3.61
CA LEU A 65 -2.38 -9.06 -4.53
C LEU A 65 -1.99 -8.12 -5.67
N LEU A 66 -0.83 -7.50 -5.52
CA LEU A 66 -0.42 -6.35 -6.30
C LEU A 66 0.74 -6.72 -7.22
N PRO A 67 0.67 -6.33 -8.51
CA PRO A 67 1.74 -6.59 -9.45
C PRO A 67 2.97 -5.71 -9.17
N GLN A 68 4.12 -6.19 -9.62
CA GLN A 68 5.36 -5.41 -9.68
C GLN A 68 5.10 -4.03 -10.32
N GLY A 69 5.72 -2.98 -9.81
CA GLY A 69 5.54 -1.62 -10.28
C GLY A 69 4.35 -0.88 -9.68
N THR A 70 3.49 -1.55 -8.90
CA THR A 70 2.45 -0.86 -8.13
C THR A 70 3.09 0.13 -7.17
N ILE A 71 2.56 1.35 -7.11
CA ILE A 71 2.98 2.34 -6.14
C ILE A 71 2.05 2.24 -4.93
N LEU A 72 2.62 1.93 -3.77
CA LEU A 72 1.92 2.06 -2.50
C LEU A 72 2.02 3.52 -2.06
N HIS A 73 0.90 4.12 -1.75
CA HIS A 73 0.79 5.46 -1.23
C HIS A 73 0.23 5.42 0.19
N VAL A 74 0.99 5.94 1.14
CA VAL A 74 0.59 6.03 2.54
C VAL A 74 0.29 7.49 2.86
N THR A 75 -0.88 7.75 3.40
CA THR A 75 -1.24 9.06 3.92
C THR A 75 -1.40 9.00 5.43
N ALA A 76 -0.82 9.95 6.14
CA ALA A 76 -0.98 10.11 7.58
C ALA A 76 -1.47 11.52 7.90
N TYR A 77 -2.45 11.61 8.78
CA TYR A 77 -3.05 12.87 9.19
C TYR A 77 -2.79 13.12 10.67
N PHE A 78 -2.39 14.35 10.99
CA PHE A 78 -2.08 14.80 12.35
C PHE A 78 -2.90 16.04 12.69
N ASP A 79 -3.33 16.12 13.93
CA ASP A 79 -3.91 17.31 14.53
C ASP A 79 -3.13 17.69 15.78
N ASN A 80 -2.37 18.78 15.69
CA ASN A 80 -1.58 19.34 16.80
C ASN A 80 -2.30 20.51 17.48
N THR A 81 -3.62 20.60 17.36
CA THR A 81 -4.43 21.66 17.98
C THR A 81 -4.98 21.25 19.34
N THR A 82 -5.58 22.22 20.04
CA THR A 82 -6.33 21.98 21.29
C THR A 82 -7.56 21.08 21.08
N GLY A 83 -7.98 20.84 19.85
CA GLY A 83 -9.08 19.93 19.52
C GLY A 83 -8.71 18.45 19.68
N ASN A 84 -7.43 18.12 19.66
CA ASN A 84 -6.94 16.77 19.87
C ASN A 84 -6.60 16.55 21.35
N PRO A 85 -7.36 15.74 22.12
CA PRO A 85 -7.14 15.53 23.54
C PRO A 85 -5.81 14.81 23.86
N ASN A 86 -5.17 14.22 22.89
CA ASN A 86 -3.89 13.52 23.04
C ASN A 86 -2.68 14.46 22.93
N VAL A 87 -2.89 15.71 22.50
CA VAL A 87 -1.84 16.73 22.41
C VAL A 87 -1.70 17.44 23.76
N VAL A 88 -0.54 17.25 24.40
CA VAL A 88 -0.30 17.77 25.76
C VAL A 88 -0.31 19.29 25.80
N ASP A 89 0.42 19.94 24.91
CA ASP A 89 0.44 21.41 24.76
C ASP A 89 0.67 21.78 23.29
N PRO A 90 -0.36 22.26 22.59
CA PRO A 90 -0.25 22.60 21.17
C PRO A 90 0.67 23.81 20.88
N ARG A 91 1.11 24.53 21.90
CA ARG A 91 2.09 25.62 21.75
C ARG A 91 3.53 25.09 21.66
N ASN A 92 3.75 23.84 22.09
CA ASN A 92 5.05 23.20 21.95
C ASN A 92 5.29 22.80 20.49
N TRP A 93 6.55 22.93 20.09
CA TRP A 93 6.95 22.46 18.77
C TRP A 93 6.86 20.92 18.69
N GLY A 94 6.03 20.42 17.77
CA GLY A 94 5.87 19.01 17.48
C GLY A 94 6.90 18.56 16.43
N GLY A 95 8.00 17.96 16.87
CA GLY A 95 8.99 17.36 15.97
C GLY A 95 8.72 15.88 15.71
N LEU A 96 9.44 15.33 14.73
CA LEU A 96 9.53 13.87 14.55
C LEU A 96 10.33 13.26 15.70
N GLY A 97 9.88 12.12 16.24
CA GLY A 97 10.60 11.47 17.33
C GLY A 97 9.96 10.17 17.80
N HIS A 98 10.59 9.58 18.81
CA HIS A 98 10.21 8.28 19.36
C HIS A 98 9.36 8.37 20.66
N ARG A 99 9.17 9.57 21.20
CA ARG A 99 8.29 9.74 22.35
C ARG A 99 6.83 9.67 21.90
N SER A 100 5.94 9.16 22.72
CA SER A 100 4.51 9.03 22.40
C SER A 100 3.81 10.36 22.07
N ILE A 101 4.42 11.49 22.42
CA ILE A 101 3.94 12.85 22.12
C ILE A 101 4.56 13.45 20.84
N ASP A 102 5.58 12.83 20.27
CA ASP A 102 6.20 13.30 19.03
C ASP A 102 5.36 12.87 17.82
N ASN A 103 5.49 13.58 16.70
CA ASN A 103 4.88 13.15 15.45
C ASN A 103 5.58 11.87 14.95
N MET A 104 4.81 10.82 14.75
CA MET A 104 5.27 9.57 14.13
C MET A 104 4.14 8.96 13.31
N ALA A 105 4.48 8.48 12.12
CA ALA A 105 3.63 7.63 11.32
C ALA A 105 4.50 6.59 10.62
N ILE A 106 4.27 5.33 10.95
CA ILE A 106 4.94 4.18 10.34
C ILE A 106 3.86 3.19 9.93
N LEU A 107 3.87 2.76 8.69
CA LEU A 107 3.05 1.65 8.25
C LEU A 107 3.87 0.38 8.19
N PHE A 108 3.46 -0.63 8.96
CA PHE A 108 3.94 -1.98 8.80
C PHE A 108 2.93 -2.76 7.95
N ALA A 109 3.34 -3.08 6.75
CA ALA A 109 2.53 -3.84 5.79
C ALA A 109 3.37 -4.99 5.22
N PRO A 110 3.72 -5.99 6.05
CA PRO A 110 4.50 -7.12 5.58
C PRO A 110 3.77 -7.82 4.44
N GLY A 111 4.50 -8.03 3.36
CA GLY A 111 4.06 -8.74 2.18
C GLY A 111 4.93 -9.96 1.91
N ILE A 112 4.37 -10.88 1.14
CA ILE A 112 5.07 -12.03 0.58
C ILE A 112 5.37 -11.68 -0.87
N THR A 113 6.63 -11.72 -1.24
CA THR A 113 7.05 -11.59 -2.65
C THR A 113 6.75 -12.87 -3.39
N LEU A 114 6.24 -12.73 -4.60
CA LEU A 114 5.81 -13.84 -5.44
C LEU A 114 6.53 -13.77 -6.78
N SER A 115 6.96 -14.93 -7.28
CA SER A 115 7.36 -15.06 -8.68
C SER A 115 6.16 -14.81 -9.61
N ASP A 116 6.42 -14.59 -10.89
CA ASP A 116 5.35 -14.40 -11.88
C ASP A 116 4.40 -15.60 -11.95
N GLU A 117 4.93 -16.82 -11.73
CA GLU A 117 4.14 -18.05 -11.73
C GLU A 117 3.24 -18.11 -10.48
N GLU A 118 3.79 -17.89 -9.29
CA GLU A 118 3.05 -17.88 -8.04
C GLU A 118 1.97 -16.80 -8.05
N PHE A 119 2.29 -15.61 -8.57
CA PHE A 119 1.35 -14.51 -8.69
C PHE A 119 0.16 -14.87 -9.60
N ARG A 120 0.44 -15.46 -10.77
CA ARG A 120 -0.62 -15.95 -11.68
C ARG A 120 -1.48 -17.03 -11.03
N ASN A 121 -0.89 -17.95 -10.30
CA ASN A 121 -1.61 -19.02 -9.60
C ASN A 121 -2.55 -18.42 -8.53
N GLU A 122 -2.05 -17.50 -7.72
CA GLU A 122 -2.85 -16.80 -6.70
C GLU A 122 -4.02 -16.00 -7.32
N MET A 123 -3.79 -15.30 -8.45
CA MET A 123 -4.84 -14.59 -9.18
C MET A 123 -5.91 -15.56 -9.69
N THR A 124 -5.49 -16.65 -10.33
CA THR A 124 -6.39 -17.66 -10.88
C THR A 124 -7.25 -18.29 -9.79
N GLU A 125 -6.62 -18.69 -8.68
CA GLU A 125 -7.34 -19.24 -7.54
C GLU A 125 -8.34 -18.25 -6.95
N ARG A 126 -7.95 -16.97 -6.81
CA ARG A 126 -8.84 -15.93 -6.30
C ARG A 126 -10.00 -15.68 -7.24
N ARG A 127 -9.75 -15.61 -8.56
CA ARG A 127 -10.78 -15.50 -9.59
C ARG A 127 -11.82 -16.62 -9.47
N MET A 128 -11.35 -17.87 -9.32
CA MET A 128 -12.24 -19.02 -9.15
C MET A 128 -13.03 -18.95 -7.84
N ARG A 129 -12.37 -18.64 -6.71
CA ARG A 129 -13.04 -18.55 -5.40
C ARG A 129 -14.11 -17.45 -5.34
N LEU A 130 -13.87 -16.35 -6.04
CA LEU A 130 -14.80 -15.20 -6.08
C LEU A 130 -15.76 -15.26 -7.26
N ASN A 131 -15.61 -16.26 -8.15
CA ASN A 131 -16.42 -16.41 -9.36
C ASN A 131 -16.44 -15.14 -10.23
N LEU A 132 -15.26 -14.54 -10.45
CA LEU A 132 -15.15 -13.30 -11.22
C LEU A 132 -15.34 -13.57 -12.71
N ALA A 133 -16.10 -12.70 -13.36
CA ALA A 133 -16.21 -12.68 -14.81
C ALA A 133 -14.91 -12.16 -15.46
N ASP A 134 -14.76 -12.37 -16.76
CA ASP A 134 -13.63 -11.84 -17.51
C ASP A 134 -13.60 -10.29 -17.49
N GLY A 135 -12.44 -9.73 -17.15
CA GLY A 135 -12.26 -8.29 -16.97
C GLY A 135 -12.83 -7.71 -15.67
N GLU A 136 -13.46 -8.53 -14.81
CA GLU A 136 -13.96 -8.06 -13.51
C GLU A 136 -12.81 -7.93 -12.52
N THR A 137 -12.66 -6.77 -11.89
CA THR A 137 -11.63 -6.49 -10.89
C THR A 137 -12.22 -6.45 -9.47
N VAL A 138 -11.40 -6.76 -8.48
CA VAL A 138 -11.76 -6.60 -7.07
C VAL A 138 -10.74 -5.72 -6.37
N LEU A 139 -11.15 -5.08 -5.30
CA LEU A 139 -10.29 -4.23 -4.49
C LEU A 139 -9.01 -4.99 -4.08
N GLY A 140 -7.86 -4.38 -4.33
CA GLY A 140 -6.56 -4.95 -4.00
C GLY A 140 -6.13 -6.11 -4.92
N CYS A 141 -6.84 -6.38 -6.01
CA CYS A 141 -6.39 -7.30 -7.04
C CYS A 141 -6.76 -6.78 -8.44
N PRO A 142 -6.00 -5.83 -8.95
CA PRO A 142 -6.33 -5.16 -10.22
C PRO A 142 -6.31 -6.09 -11.42
N LEU A 143 -5.65 -7.25 -11.31
CA LEU A 143 -5.47 -8.22 -12.40
C LEU A 143 -6.24 -9.52 -12.22
N CYS A 144 -6.96 -9.72 -11.10
CA CYS A 144 -7.63 -10.98 -10.81
C CYS A 144 -8.68 -11.42 -11.85
N GLY A 145 -9.25 -10.48 -12.60
CA GLY A 145 -10.22 -10.79 -13.65
C GLY A 145 -9.63 -11.06 -15.04
N PHE A 146 -8.31 -11.00 -15.19
CA PHE A 146 -7.65 -11.16 -16.49
C PHE A 146 -6.95 -12.52 -16.59
N ASP A 147 -7.06 -13.17 -17.75
CA ASP A 147 -6.39 -14.45 -18.00
C ASP A 147 -4.89 -14.30 -18.27
N GLU A 148 -4.49 -13.15 -18.81
CA GLU A 148 -3.09 -12.83 -19.10
C GLU A 148 -2.68 -11.54 -18.40
N LEU A 149 -1.44 -11.53 -17.87
CA LEU A 149 -0.86 -10.31 -17.33
C LEU A 149 -0.67 -9.29 -18.47
N PRO A 150 -1.28 -8.10 -18.39
CA PRO A 150 -1.01 -7.07 -19.37
C PRO A 150 0.49 -6.74 -19.33
N GLN A 151 1.12 -6.73 -20.48
CA GLN A 151 2.53 -6.37 -20.67
C GLN A 151 2.69 -4.87 -20.42
N ILE A 152 2.71 -4.43 -19.15
CA ILE A 152 2.94 -3.02 -18.83
C ILE A 152 4.43 -2.83 -18.61
N GLY A 153 5.04 -2.17 -19.59
CA GLY A 153 6.29 -1.45 -19.43
C GLY A 153 7.53 -2.25 -19.07
N ARG A 154 7.74 -3.46 -19.61
CA ARG A 154 9.11 -3.90 -19.80
C ARG A 154 9.68 -3.00 -20.91
N THR A 155 10.44 -1.99 -20.52
CA THR A 155 11.39 -1.40 -21.47
C THR A 155 12.29 -2.55 -21.91
N THR A 156 12.07 -3.02 -23.13
CA THR A 156 13.06 -3.89 -23.80
C THR A 156 14.33 -3.06 -23.81
N ASP A 157 15.31 -3.46 -23.01
CA ASP A 157 16.66 -2.94 -23.12
C ASP A 157 17.02 -3.06 -24.58
N ALA A 158 17.27 -1.91 -25.19
CA ALA A 158 17.62 -1.84 -26.62
C ALA A 158 18.83 -2.71 -26.82
N GLU A 159 18.65 -3.85 -27.48
CA GLU A 159 19.75 -4.65 -28.03
C GLU A 159 20.60 -3.73 -28.86
N GLY A 160 21.85 -3.56 -28.40
CA GLY A 160 22.83 -2.77 -29.09
C GLY A 160 23.00 -3.27 -30.52
N GLN A 161 22.58 -2.47 -31.47
CA GLN A 161 23.02 -2.62 -32.85
C GLN A 161 24.47 -2.12 -32.93
N ASP A 162 25.40 -3.08 -32.79
CA ASP A 162 26.76 -2.93 -33.26
C ASP A 162 26.72 -2.87 -34.78
N GLN A 163 26.70 -1.65 -35.31
CA GLN A 163 26.95 -1.40 -36.73
C GLN A 163 28.43 -1.10 -36.91
N GLY A 164 29.18 -2.16 -37.23
CA GLY A 164 30.53 -2.04 -37.75
C GLY A 164 30.55 -1.13 -38.99
N GLN A 165 31.35 -0.07 -38.90
CA GLN A 165 31.80 0.70 -40.07
C GLN A 165 33.13 0.14 -40.49
N GLN A 166 33.14 -0.34 -41.73
CA GLN A 166 34.31 -0.51 -42.56
C GLN A 166 34.76 0.86 -43.08
#